data_0f60c85269377bd8537b1a2fcd180486
#
_entry.id   0f60c85269377bd8537b1a2fcd180486
#
_cell.length_a   1.000
_cell.length_b   1.000
_cell.length_c   1.000
_cell.angle_alpha   90.00
_cell.angle_beta   90.00
_cell.angle_gamma   90.00
#
_symmetry.space_group_name_H-M   'P 1'
#
loop_
_entity.id
_entity.type
_entity.pdbx_description
1 polymer ?
#
loop_
_entity_poly.entity_id
_entity_poly.type
_entity_poly.pdbx_seq_one_letter_code
_entity_poly.pdbx_strand_id
1 'polypeptide(L)'
;MDFVDDGMCFACGKGNVEGLQLDFTLLEDGKIRTEFTPAKKFQGFKDILHGGIMAVLLDEAMIHLAFRRGEKVVTGKIEMRLRKPAKIGEKIIVTAQQMSSSGRTLELAAEAKTMGGDLLAEGRATMVRVQEGA
;
A
#
# COMPACT_ATOMS: atom_id res chain seq x y z
N MET A 1 -6.43 -3.51 -22.61
CA MET A 1 -5.84 -2.39 -21.82
C MET A 1 -4.52 -2.84 -21.23
N ASP A 2 -3.49 -2.08 -21.46
CA ASP A 2 -2.16 -2.41 -20.94
C ASP A 2 -1.90 -1.66 -19.64
N PHE A 3 -1.51 -2.40 -18.63
CA PHE A 3 -1.16 -1.82 -17.32
C PHE A 3 0.36 -1.62 -17.29
N VAL A 4 0.81 -0.46 -17.73
CA VAL A 4 2.24 -0.15 -17.85
C VAL A 4 2.64 0.89 -16.81
N ASP A 5 3.73 0.60 -16.10
CA ASP A 5 4.33 1.56 -15.18
C ASP A 5 5.28 2.46 -15.98
N ASP A 6 4.99 3.75 -16.01
CA ASP A 6 5.81 4.75 -16.68
C ASP A 6 6.64 5.61 -15.71
N GLY A 7 6.72 5.19 -14.45
CA GLY A 7 7.45 5.91 -13.41
C GLY A 7 6.67 7.05 -12.77
N MET A 8 5.39 7.20 -13.13
CA MET A 8 4.56 8.32 -12.67
C MET A 8 3.48 7.92 -11.67
N CYS A 9 3.55 6.70 -11.11
CA CYS A 9 2.59 6.27 -10.11
C CYS A 9 2.51 7.28 -8.96
N PHE A 10 1.30 7.66 -8.60
CA PHE A 10 1.08 8.61 -7.50
C PHE A 10 1.70 8.12 -6.19
N ALA A 11 1.67 6.82 -5.93
CA ALA A 11 2.17 6.28 -4.67
C ALA A 11 3.67 5.99 -4.70
N CYS A 12 4.19 5.39 -5.76
CA CYS A 12 5.56 4.87 -5.79
C CYS A 12 6.40 5.37 -6.96
N GLY A 13 5.84 6.13 -7.89
CA GLY A 13 6.56 6.60 -9.07
C GLY A 13 7.60 7.65 -8.73
N LYS A 14 8.87 7.38 -9.04
CA LYS A 14 9.96 8.32 -8.75
C LYS A 14 9.92 9.55 -9.63
N GLY A 15 9.28 9.46 -10.81
CA GLY A 15 9.07 10.60 -11.71
C GLY A 15 7.95 11.53 -11.26
N ASN A 16 7.10 11.10 -10.34
CA ASN A 16 5.98 11.91 -9.85
C ASN A 16 6.37 12.61 -8.55
N VAL A 17 6.86 13.85 -8.67
CA VAL A 17 7.32 14.64 -7.53
C VAL A 17 6.19 15.08 -6.59
N GLU A 18 4.95 15.03 -7.04
CA GLU A 18 3.77 15.36 -6.23
C GLU A 18 3.23 14.13 -5.47
N GLY A 19 3.76 12.96 -5.76
CA GLY A 19 3.31 11.71 -5.14
C GLY A 19 3.97 11.41 -3.81
N LEU A 20 3.67 10.22 -3.29
CA LEU A 20 4.16 9.79 -1.98
C LEU A 20 5.61 9.30 -2.03
N GLN A 21 6.10 8.92 -3.22
CA GLN A 21 7.49 8.48 -3.41
C GLN A 21 7.87 7.30 -2.52
N LEU A 22 6.97 6.33 -2.35
CA LEU A 22 7.17 5.19 -1.46
C LEU A 22 8.27 4.26 -1.97
N ASP A 23 9.07 3.76 -1.04
CA ASP A 23 10.06 2.71 -1.25
C ASP A 23 9.68 1.48 -0.44
N PHE A 24 9.83 0.30 -1.04
CA PHE A 24 9.42 -0.94 -0.41
C PHE A 24 10.61 -1.89 -0.25
N THR A 25 10.68 -2.54 0.90
CA THR A 25 11.70 -3.53 1.23
C THR A 25 11.05 -4.87 1.52
N LEU A 26 11.46 -5.91 0.78
CA LEU A 26 11.05 -7.28 1.07
C LEU A 26 11.82 -7.79 2.28
N LEU A 27 11.09 -8.29 3.28
CA LEU A 27 11.66 -8.77 4.52
C LEU A 27 11.97 -10.28 4.43
N GLU A 28 12.82 -10.77 5.34
CA GLU A 28 13.22 -12.19 5.37
C GLU A 28 12.04 -13.13 5.60
N ASP A 29 11.01 -12.67 6.34
CA ASP A 29 9.82 -13.46 6.61
C ASP A 29 8.82 -13.49 5.46
N GLY A 30 9.15 -12.87 4.34
CA GLY A 30 8.30 -12.82 3.15
C GLY A 30 7.31 -11.66 3.12
N LYS A 31 7.24 -10.85 4.16
CA LYS A 31 6.44 -9.63 4.16
C LYS A 31 7.17 -8.52 3.42
N ILE A 32 6.42 -7.48 3.04
CA ILE A 32 7.00 -6.26 2.48
C ILE A 32 6.75 -5.10 3.45
N ARG A 33 7.64 -4.10 3.42
CA ARG A 33 7.60 -2.99 4.36
C ARG A 33 7.91 -1.68 3.66
N THR A 34 7.23 -0.63 4.06
CA THR A 34 7.56 0.75 3.71
C THR A 34 7.39 1.67 4.92
N GLU A 35 8.04 2.81 4.87
CA GLU A 35 7.87 3.89 5.84
C GLU A 35 7.37 5.13 5.14
N PHE A 36 6.49 5.88 5.80
CA PHE A 36 5.95 7.11 5.27
C PHE A 36 5.72 8.11 6.38
N THR A 37 6.28 9.31 6.23
CA THR A 37 6.05 10.42 7.16
C THR A 37 5.20 11.45 6.43
N PRO A 38 3.89 11.56 6.76
CA PRO A 38 2.99 12.40 5.99
C PRO A 38 3.26 13.89 6.18
N ALA A 39 3.38 14.61 5.06
CA ALA A 39 3.43 16.06 5.03
C ALA A 39 2.01 16.65 5.15
N LYS A 40 1.94 17.93 5.48
CA LYS A 40 0.68 18.67 5.66
C LYS A 40 -0.25 18.55 4.47
N LYS A 41 0.26 18.48 3.25
CA LYS A 41 -0.54 18.39 2.02
C LYS A 41 -1.39 17.12 1.92
N PHE A 42 -1.10 16.11 2.75
CA PHE A 42 -1.85 14.86 2.78
C PHE A 42 -2.88 14.80 3.90
N GLN A 43 -3.13 15.92 4.58
CA GLN A 43 -4.14 15.91 5.64
C GLN A 43 -5.57 15.83 5.12
N GLY A 44 -6.43 15.23 5.94
CA GLY A 44 -7.87 15.38 5.86
C GLY A 44 -8.31 16.43 6.88
N PHE A 45 -8.79 15.98 8.05
CA PHE A 45 -8.99 16.89 9.17
C PHE A 45 -7.66 17.46 9.63
N LYS A 46 -7.71 18.60 10.32
CA LYS A 46 -6.49 19.30 10.74
C LYS A 46 -5.52 18.37 11.45
N ASP A 47 -4.28 18.33 10.94
CA ASP A 47 -3.14 17.57 11.47
C ASP A 47 -3.33 16.05 11.50
N ILE A 48 -4.33 15.54 10.77
CA ILE A 48 -4.61 14.11 10.65
C ILE A 48 -4.49 13.69 9.18
N LEU A 49 -3.82 12.58 8.94
CA LEU A 49 -3.70 12.01 7.59
C LEU A 49 -5.07 11.70 7.01
N HIS A 50 -5.29 12.09 5.77
CA HIS A 50 -6.52 11.76 5.05
C HIS A 50 -6.70 10.24 4.97
N GLY A 51 -7.91 9.74 5.30
CA GLY A 51 -8.19 8.30 5.28
C GLY A 51 -7.96 7.65 3.91
N GLY A 52 -8.23 8.38 2.83
CA GLY A 52 -7.94 7.89 1.48
C GLY A 52 -6.46 7.68 1.21
N ILE A 53 -5.59 8.52 1.79
CA ILE A 53 -4.14 8.32 1.68
C ILE A 53 -3.71 7.09 2.48
N MET A 54 -4.32 6.85 3.64
CA MET A 54 -4.08 5.61 4.38
C MET A 54 -4.43 4.39 3.51
N ALA A 55 -5.54 4.45 2.78
CA ALA A 55 -5.92 3.38 1.86
C ALA A 55 -4.87 3.18 0.76
N VAL A 56 -4.31 4.26 0.23
CA VAL A 56 -3.21 4.19 -0.75
C VAL A 56 -2.01 3.45 -0.16
N LEU A 57 -1.62 3.77 1.08
CA LEU A 57 -0.48 3.12 1.73
C LEU A 57 -0.69 1.61 1.85
N LEU A 58 -1.87 1.20 2.30
CA LEU A 58 -2.19 -0.22 2.47
C LEU A 58 -2.25 -0.94 1.11
N ASP A 59 -2.93 -0.35 0.13
CA ASP A 59 -3.08 -0.92 -1.20
C ASP A 59 -1.72 -1.10 -1.87
N GLU A 60 -0.88 -0.08 -1.83
CA GLU A 60 0.43 -0.12 -2.47
C GLU A 60 1.35 -1.17 -1.83
N ALA A 61 1.32 -1.32 -0.51
CA ALA A 61 2.11 -2.36 0.15
C ALA A 61 1.71 -3.75 -0.33
N MET A 62 0.41 -3.98 -0.48
CA MET A 62 -0.10 -5.27 -0.95
C MET A 62 0.25 -5.53 -2.42
N ILE A 63 0.08 -4.53 -3.29
CA ILE A 63 0.37 -4.72 -4.71
C ILE A 63 1.87 -4.87 -4.97
N HIS A 64 2.72 -4.15 -4.24
CA HIS A 64 4.16 -4.29 -4.37
C HIS A 64 4.63 -5.67 -3.91
N LEU A 65 4.02 -6.23 -2.87
CA LEU A 65 4.34 -7.60 -2.47
C LEU A 65 4.03 -8.59 -3.58
N ALA A 66 2.86 -8.46 -4.20
CA ALA A 66 2.49 -9.31 -5.33
C ALA A 66 3.49 -9.19 -6.48
N PHE A 67 3.87 -7.96 -6.84
CA PHE A 67 4.85 -7.72 -7.91
C PHE A 67 6.21 -8.33 -7.58
N ARG A 68 6.67 -8.24 -6.33
CA ARG A 68 7.94 -8.83 -5.89
C ARG A 68 7.92 -10.35 -5.98
N ARG A 69 6.75 -10.96 -5.96
CA ARG A 69 6.57 -12.41 -6.13
C ARG A 69 6.36 -12.81 -7.59
N GLY A 70 6.51 -11.86 -8.52
CA GLY A 70 6.36 -12.13 -9.97
C GLY A 70 4.92 -12.14 -10.45
N GLU A 71 3.98 -11.71 -9.61
CA GLU A 71 2.56 -11.65 -9.98
C GLU A 71 2.25 -10.34 -10.69
N LYS A 72 1.40 -10.41 -11.72
CA LYS A 72 0.84 -9.23 -12.38
C LYS A 72 -0.63 -9.15 -12.03
N VAL A 73 -0.96 -8.17 -11.21
CA VAL A 73 -2.28 -8.05 -10.62
C VAL A 73 -2.74 -6.61 -10.60
N VAL A 74 -4.05 -6.44 -10.48
CA VAL A 74 -4.68 -5.16 -10.15
C VAL A 74 -5.56 -5.38 -8.94
N THR A 75 -5.80 -4.34 -8.17
CA THR A 75 -6.68 -4.42 -7.02
C THR A 75 -8.12 -4.51 -7.50
N GLY A 76 -8.78 -5.62 -7.18
CA GLY A 76 -10.19 -5.81 -7.50
C GLY A 76 -11.11 -5.34 -6.37
N LYS A 77 -10.68 -5.53 -5.13
CA LYS A 77 -11.43 -5.14 -3.94
C LYS A 77 -10.47 -4.85 -2.82
N ILE A 78 -10.76 -3.79 -2.05
CA ILE A 78 -10.03 -3.47 -0.83
C ILE A 78 -11.01 -3.14 0.28
N GLU A 79 -10.75 -3.67 1.48
CA GLU A 79 -11.46 -3.35 2.71
C GLU A 79 -10.45 -2.79 3.70
N MET A 80 -10.79 -1.70 4.36
CA MET A 80 -9.90 -1.04 5.30
C MET A 80 -10.65 -0.69 6.57
N ARG A 81 -9.95 -0.85 7.71
CA ARG A 81 -10.43 -0.35 9.00
C ARG A 81 -9.43 0.66 9.53
N LEU A 82 -9.92 1.86 9.80
CA LEU A 82 -9.17 2.90 10.49
C LEU A 82 -9.36 2.69 12.00
N ARG A 83 -8.26 2.46 12.71
CA ARG A 83 -8.29 2.18 14.16
C ARG A 83 -7.99 3.40 14.99
N LYS A 84 -6.97 4.18 14.58
CA LYS A 84 -6.54 5.41 15.24
C LYS A 84 -6.16 6.45 14.20
N PRO A 85 -6.37 7.74 14.48
CA PRO A 85 -5.88 8.78 13.58
C PRO A 85 -4.37 8.73 13.44
N ALA A 86 -3.88 8.82 12.21
CA ALA A 86 -2.47 8.99 11.94
C ALA A 86 -2.16 10.49 11.90
N LYS A 87 -1.16 10.93 12.63
CA LYS A 87 -0.83 12.35 12.75
C LYS A 87 0.13 12.80 11.67
N ILE A 88 -0.11 13.99 11.14
CA ILE A 88 0.83 14.62 10.20
C ILE A 88 2.19 14.77 10.91
N GLY A 89 3.26 14.41 10.21
CA GLY A 89 4.63 14.49 10.74
C GLY A 89 5.11 13.27 11.52
N GLU A 90 4.23 12.32 11.84
CA GLU A 90 4.62 11.11 12.54
C GLU A 90 4.81 9.96 11.57
N LYS A 91 5.94 9.27 11.69
CA LYS A 91 6.28 8.15 10.81
C LYS A 91 5.28 6.99 10.96
N ILE A 92 4.83 6.50 9.81
CA ILE A 92 3.95 5.35 9.69
C ILE A 92 4.75 4.20 9.09
N ILE A 93 4.64 3.00 9.67
CA ILE A 93 5.26 1.79 9.14
C ILE A 93 4.14 0.91 8.60
N VAL A 94 4.24 0.57 7.32
CA VAL A 94 3.24 -0.28 6.66
C VAL A 94 3.90 -1.59 6.25
N THR A 95 3.23 -2.69 6.59
CA THR A 95 3.66 -4.04 6.19
C THR A 95 2.51 -4.76 5.53
N ALA A 96 2.84 -5.66 4.60
CA ALA A 96 1.84 -6.50 3.95
C ALA A 96 2.31 -7.94 3.86
N GLN A 97 1.34 -8.86 3.84
CA GLN A 97 1.59 -10.28 3.68
C GLN A 97 0.55 -10.90 2.76
N GLN A 98 0.94 -11.99 2.10
CA GLN A 98 0.01 -12.76 1.27
C GLN A 98 -0.69 -13.78 2.16
N MET A 99 -2.02 -13.84 2.03
CA MET A 99 -2.85 -14.75 2.82
C MET A 99 -3.17 -16.04 2.06
N SER A 100 -3.54 -15.92 0.79
CA SER A 100 -3.88 -17.06 -0.05
C SER A 100 -3.77 -16.72 -1.51
N SER A 101 -3.76 -17.76 -2.36
CA SER A 101 -3.74 -17.66 -3.81
C SER A 101 -4.67 -18.71 -4.36
N SER A 102 -5.54 -18.33 -5.28
CA SER A 102 -6.53 -19.23 -5.86
C SER A 102 -6.89 -18.77 -7.27
N GLY A 103 -6.59 -19.61 -8.28
CA GLY A 103 -6.97 -19.33 -9.64
C GLY A 103 -6.54 -17.95 -10.13
N ARG A 104 -7.52 -17.06 -10.31
CA ARG A 104 -7.28 -15.72 -10.85
C ARG A 104 -7.03 -14.66 -9.78
N THR A 105 -7.09 -15.02 -8.51
CA THR A 105 -7.04 -14.04 -7.42
C THR A 105 -5.98 -14.36 -6.39
N LEU A 106 -5.53 -13.29 -5.72
CA LEU A 106 -4.67 -13.33 -4.54
C LEU A 106 -5.37 -12.56 -3.42
N GLU A 107 -5.34 -13.12 -2.21
CA GLU A 107 -5.77 -12.40 -1.02
C GLU A 107 -4.55 -11.93 -0.24
N LEU A 108 -4.49 -10.64 0.06
CA LEU A 108 -3.40 -10.03 0.81
C LEU A 108 -3.97 -9.24 1.99
N ALA A 109 -3.12 -9.03 2.99
CA ALA A 109 -3.44 -8.22 4.14
C ALA A 109 -2.32 -7.23 4.40
N ALA A 110 -2.66 -6.08 4.94
CA ALA A 110 -1.68 -5.06 5.30
C ALA A 110 -2.08 -4.39 6.61
N GLU A 111 -1.09 -3.83 7.30
CA GLU A 111 -1.33 -3.03 8.48
C GLU A 111 -0.39 -1.85 8.53
N ALA A 112 -0.86 -0.77 9.12
CA ALA A 112 -0.10 0.46 9.33
C ALA A 112 0.00 0.72 10.83
N LYS A 113 1.23 0.97 11.29
CA LYS A 113 1.52 1.19 12.71
C LYS A 113 2.37 2.43 12.90
N THR A 114 2.32 2.99 14.11
CA THR A 114 3.28 4.01 14.52
C THR A 114 4.65 3.36 14.79
N MET A 115 5.69 4.16 14.95
CA MET A 115 7.01 3.67 15.38
C MET A 115 6.93 2.90 16.69
N GLY A 116 6.03 3.28 17.59
CA GLY A 116 5.84 2.61 18.89
C GLY A 116 5.03 1.33 18.82
N GLY A 117 4.50 0.98 17.63
CA GLY A 117 3.75 -0.25 17.44
C GLY A 117 2.24 -0.15 17.59
N ASP A 118 1.69 1.06 17.74
CA ASP A 118 0.24 1.26 17.78
C ASP A 118 -0.38 1.02 16.42
N LEU A 119 -1.41 0.19 16.36
CA LEU A 119 -2.12 -0.09 15.10
C LEU A 119 -2.98 1.10 14.70
N LEU A 120 -2.67 1.69 13.55
CA LEU A 120 -3.42 2.82 12.99
C LEU A 120 -4.52 2.36 12.05
N ALA A 121 -4.22 1.39 11.22
CA ALA A 121 -5.15 0.87 10.21
C ALA A 121 -4.75 -0.53 9.81
N GLU A 122 -5.73 -1.27 9.30
CA GLU A 122 -5.50 -2.58 8.71
C GLU A 122 -6.40 -2.75 7.50
N GLY A 123 -5.97 -3.57 6.54
CA GLY A 123 -6.73 -3.79 5.33
C GLY A 123 -6.53 -5.17 4.76
N ARG A 124 -7.48 -5.54 3.90
CA ARG A 124 -7.41 -6.75 3.08
C ARG A 124 -7.78 -6.40 1.66
N ALA A 125 -7.14 -7.06 0.72
CA ALA A 125 -7.43 -6.86 -0.69
C ALA A 125 -7.53 -8.19 -1.40
N THR A 126 -8.43 -8.23 -2.39
CA THR A 126 -8.47 -9.27 -3.40
C THR A 126 -7.83 -8.67 -4.64
N MET A 127 -6.69 -9.20 -5.03
CA MET A 127 -6.00 -8.83 -6.26
C MET A 127 -6.39 -9.78 -7.36
N VAL A 128 -6.58 -9.25 -8.56
CA VAL A 128 -6.96 -10.04 -9.74
C VAL A 128 -5.78 -10.11 -10.68
N ARG A 129 -5.39 -11.32 -11.08
CA ARG A 129 -4.33 -11.52 -12.07
C ARG A 129 -4.78 -10.99 -13.41
N VAL A 130 -3.91 -10.23 -14.07
CA VAL A 130 -4.15 -9.70 -15.40
C VAL A 130 -3.29 -10.42 -16.42
N GLN A 131 -3.85 -10.62 -17.62
CA GLN A 131 -3.10 -11.26 -18.70
C GLN A 131 -2.44 -10.18 -19.54
N GLU A 132 -1.15 -10.39 -19.84
CA GLU A 132 -0.42 -9.52 -20.76
C GLU A 132 -0.79 -9.82 -22.19
N GLY A 133 -0.81 -8.77 -23.03
CA GLY A 133 -0.89 -8.91 -24.47
C GLY A 133 -2.19 -9.48 -24.98
N ALA A 134 -3.25 -9.36 -24.22
CA ALA A 134 -4.57 -9.82 -24.67
C ALA A 134 -5.15 -8.89 -25.73
#